data_a4c3622084fc96ab52736b82e1b7bc57
#
_entry.id   a4c3622084fc96ab52736b82e1b7bc57
#
_cell.length_a   1.000
_cell.length_b   1.000
_cell.length_c   1.000
_cell.angle_alpha   90.00
_cell.angle_beta   90.00
_cell.angle_gamma   90.00
#
_symmetry.space_group_name_H-M   'P 1'
#
loop_
_entity.id
_entity.type
_entity.pdbx_description
1 polymer ?
#
loop_
_entity_poly.entity_id
_entity_poly.type
_entity_poly.pdbx_seq_one_letter_code
_entity_poly.pdbx_strand_id
1 'polypeptide(L)'
;MLRLMIVDDEQIIREALSSMIDYTSLGYEVIATAKNGMEAYDRIRDDYPDVVITDIKMPILNGLELIERASRIDSRITFILLSGYGEFEYAKQAMKYGVRYYLLKPTDKQELINCLDTIREEKKQKEVQQKAEQALLLKDMQSPLEQGLLMEALDQPDNFPQVFKK
;
A
#
# COMPACT_ATOMS: atom_id res chain seq x y z
N MET A 1 10.01 -6.87 -1.55
CA MET A 1 10.14 -5.72 -0.64
C MET A 1 9.05 -4.70 -0.87
N LEU A 2 8.53 -4.13 0.18
CA LEU A 2 7.59 -3.02 0.08
C LEU A 2 8.31 -1.72 -0.25
N ARG A 3 7.70 -0.90 -1.07
CA ARG A 3 8.26 0.36 -1.54
C ARG A 3 7.77 1.50 -0.67
N LEU A 4 8.69 2.25 -0.10
CA LEU A 4 8.43 3.29 0.90
C LEU A 4 8.88 4.66 0.39
N MET A 5 8.04 5.67 0.61
CA MET A 5 8.40 7.06 0.36
C MET A 5 8.30 7.87 1.66
N ILE A 6 9.22 8.80 1.85
CA ILE A 6 9.26 9.71 3.00
C ILE A 6 9.05 11.14 2.50
N VAL A 7 8.07 11.81 3.10
CA VAL A 7 7.68 13.18 2.71
C VAL A 7 7.71 14.09 3.93
N ASP A 8 8.56 15.10 3.89
CA ASP A 8 8.63 16.15 4.90
C ASP A 8 9.29 17.38 4.26
N ASP A 9 8.83 18.59 4.58
CA ASP A 9 9.38 19.83 4.03
C ASP A 9 10.74 20.21 4.64
N GLU A 10 11.07 19.66 5.80
CA GLU A 10 12.34 19.88 6.46
C GLU A 10 13.37 18.80 6.08
N GLN A 11 14.44 19.22 5.44
CA GLN A 11 15.50 18.30 4.99
C GLN A 11 16.11 17.50 6.14
N ILE A 12 16.34 18.14 7.29
CA ILE A 12 16.91 17.47 8.47
C ILE A 12 16.01 16.32 8.92
N ILE A 13 14.70 16.52 8.92
CA ILE A 13 13.74 15.49 9.31
C ILE A 13 13.69 14.37 8.28
N ARG A 14 13.68 14.68 6.98
CA ARG A 14 13.75 13.66 5.92
C ARG A 14 14.98 12.79 6.07
N GLU A 15 16.13 13.38 6.29
CA GLU A 15 17.40 12.66 6.48
C GLU A 15 17.37 11.82 7.75
N ALA A 16 16.87 12.39 8.85
CA ALA A 16 16.74 11.67 10.11
C ALA A 16 15.82 10.45 9.97
N LEU A 17 14.64 10.60 9.36
CA LEU A 17 13.71 9.51 9.13
C LEU A 17 14.31 8.44 8.22
N SER A 18 15.06 8.85 7.20
CA SER A 18 15.69 7.91 6.27
C SER A 18 16.81 7.10 6.91
N SER A 19 17.49 7.64 7.91
CA SER A 19 18.66 7.00 8.54
C SER A 19 18.38 6.36 9.89
N MET A 20 17.28 6.71 10.57
CA MET A 20 17.01 6.22 11.92
C MET A 20 16.66 4.75 12.00
N ILE A 21 16.20 4.18 10.89
CA ILE A 21 15.71 2.80 10.82
C ILE A 21 16.41 2.07 9.67
N ASP A 22 16.77 0.82 9.91
CA ASP A 22 17.18 -0.09 8.84
C ASP A 22 15.91 -0.65 8.16
N TYR A 23 15.41 0.09 7.19
CA TYR A 23 14.20 -0.28 6.46
C TYR A 23 14.32 -1.60 5.73
N THR A 24 15.49 -1.89 5.20
CA THR A 24 15.76 -3.14 4.48
C THR A 24 15.52 -4.35 5.37
N SER A 25 15.97 -4.29 6.64
CA SER A 25 15.75 -5.39 7.59
C SER A 25 14.27 -5.59 7.93
N LEU A 26 13.46 -4.56 7.78
CA LEU A 26 12.01 -4.62 8.00
C LEU A 26 11.22 -5.02 6.76
N GLY A 27 11.89 -5.24 5.63
CA GLY A 27 11.25 -5.61 4.38
C GLY A 27 10.81 -4.42 3.52
N TYR A 28 11.41 -3.26 3.71
CA TYR A 28 11.10 -2.03 2.97
C TYR A 28 12.30 -1.50 2.21
N GLU A 29 12.02 -0.91 1.07
CA GLU A 29 12.98 -0.14 0.28
C GLU A 29 12.52 1.31 0.20
N VAL A 30 13.34 2.25 0.65
CA VAL A 30 13.08 3.69 0.51
C VAL A 30 13.36 4.08 -0.94
N ILE A 31 12.32 4.25 -1.74
CA ILE A 31 12.46 4.51 -3.19
C ILE A 31 12.60 5.98 -3.51
N ALA A 32 12.08 6.85 -2.65
CA ALA A 32 12.11 8.28 -2.88
C ALA A 32 11.87 9.06 -1.59
N THR A 33 12.30 10.29 -1.58
CA THR A 33 11.91 11.29 -0.59
C THR A 33 11.34 12.50 -1.32
N ALA A 34 10.46 13.25 -0.66
CA ALA A 34 9.86 14.45 -1.24
C ALA A 34 9.82 15.56 -0.20
N LYS A 35 9.96 16.80 -0.67
CA LYS A 35 10.01 17.99 0.20
C LYS A 35 8.69 18.74 0.32
N ASN A 36 7.69 18.35 -0.44
CA ASN A 36 6.33 18.91 -0.36
C ASN A 36 5.33 17.90 -0.95
N GLY A 37 4.06 18.19 -0.76
CA GLY A 37 3.00 17.30 -1.22
C GLY A 37 2.89 17.18 -2.74
N MET A 38 3.22 18.22 -3.48
CA MET A 38 3.16 18.18 -4.96
C MET A 38 4.26 17.28 -5.53
N GLU A 39 5.49 17.40 -5.03
CA GLU A 39 6.59 16.52 -5.40
C GLU A 39 6.27 15.07 -5.04
N ALA A 40 5.70 14.85 -3.85
CA ALA A 40 5.25 13.53 -3.42
C ALA A 40 4.17 12.96 -4.35
N TYR A 41 3.21 13.78 -4.71
CA TYR A 41 2.13 13.37 -5.62
C TYR A 41 2.68 12.94 -6.98
N ASP A 42 3.61 13.70 -7.54
CA ASP A 42 4.25 13.35 -8.81
C ASP A 42 5.04 12.04 -8.70
N ARG A 43 5.76 11.84 -7.60
CA ARG A 43 6.48 10.59 -7.33
C ARG A 43 5.55 9.40 -7.16
N ILE A 44 4.42 9.59 -6.49
CA ILE A 44 3.42 8.52 -6.32
C ILE A 44 2.90 8.03 -7.68
N ARG A 45 2.62 8.96 -8.59
CA ARG A 45 2.16 8.61 -9.94
C ARG A 45 3.21 7.83 -10.74
N ASP A 46 4.48 8.16 -10.56
CA ASP A 46 5.57 7.59 -11.36
C ASP A 46 6.12 6.30 -10.74
N ASP A 47 6.22 6.23 -9.42
CA ASP A 47 6.95 5.19 -8.72
C ASP A 47 6.06 4.18 -7.98
N TYR A 48 4.79 4.48 -7.79
CA TYR A 48 3.80 3.60 -7.14
C TYR A 48 4.28 3.00 -5.80
N PRO A 49 4.48 3.83 -4.75
CA PRO A 49 4.88 3.31 -3.45
C PRO A 49 3.77 2.51 -2.79
N ASP A 50 4.15 1.56 -1.94
CA ASP A 50 3.20 0.80 -1.12
C ASP A 50 2.84 1.54 0.16
N VAL A 51 3.81 2.27 0.72
CA VAL A 51 3.69 3.00 1.99
C VAL A 51 4.30 4.39 1.84
N VAL A 52 3.60 5.38 2.35
CA VAL A 52 4.07 6.77 2.37
C VAL A 52 4.04 7.29 3.80
N ILE A 53 5.19 7.71 4.30
CA ILE A 53 5.32 8.44 5.56
C ILE A 53 5.29 9.92 5.21
N THR A 54 4.31 10.66 5.69
CA THR A 54 4.18 12.09 5.37
C THR A 54 3.88 12.95 6.58
N ASP A 55 4.48 14.14 6.56
CA ASP A 55 4.09 15.25 7.44
C ASP A 55 2.73 15.81 7.01
N ILE A 56 2.04 16.47 7.92
CA ILE A 56 0.76 17.13 7.63
C ILE A 56 0.98 18.50 7.00
N LYS A 57 1.69 19.37 7.71
CA LYS A 57 1.90 20.76 7.27
C LYS A 57 3.10 20.87 6.35
N MET A 58 2.81 21.07 5.09
CA MET A 58 3.82 21.27 4.05
C MET A 58 3.36 22.36 3.09
N PRO A 59 4.31 23.11 2.47
CA PRO A 59 3.94 24.11 1.48
C PRO A 59 3.39 23.46 0.20
N ILE A 60 2.64 24.23 -0.57
CA ILE A 60 2.08 23.91 -1.89
C ILE A 60 0.91 22.92 -1.76
N LEU A 61 1.16 21.74 -1.27
CA LEU A 61 0.16 20.69 -1.04
C LEU A 61 0.45 20.06 0.32
N ASN A 62 -0.47 20.14 1.26
CA ASN A 62 -0.29 19.55 2.58
C ASN A 62 -0.51 18.04 2.57
N GLY A 63 -0.22 17.38 3.72
CA GLY A 63 -0.35 15.93 3.83
C GLY A 63 -1.77 15.42 3.62
N LEU A 64 -2.79 16.16 4.05
CA LEU A 64 -4.19 15.76 3.85
C LEU A 64 -4.60 15.82 2.38
N GLU A 65 -4.22 16.88 1.70
CA GLU A 65 -4.47 17.03 0.27
C GLU A 65 -3.75 15.96 -0.53
N LEU A 66 -2.51 15.65 -0.12
CA LEU A 66 -1.74 14.55 -0.71
C LEU A 66 -2.47 13.22 -0.57
N ILE A 67 -2.92 12.88 0.63
CA ILE A 67 -3.64 11.64 0.92
C ILE A 67 -4.91 11.55 0.08
N GLU A 68 -5.69 12.63 0.04
CA GLU A 68 -6.91 12.68 -0.75
C GLU A 68 -6.64 12.39 -2.23
N ARG A 69 -5.68 13.10 -2.82
CA ARG A 69 -5.34 12.93 -4.23
C ARG A 69 -4.73 11.58 -4.54
N ALA A 70 -3.82 11.11 -3.69
CA ALA A 70 -3.16 9.84 -3.89
C ALA A 70 -4.12 8.65 -3.75
N SER A 71 -5.10 8.75 -2.87
CA SER A 71 -6.13 7.72 -2.69
C SER A 71 -6.96 7.50 -3.95
N ARG A 72 -7.12 8.52 -4.78
CA ARG A 72 -7.81 8.42 -6.07
C ARG A 72 -6.96 7.71 -7.14
N ILE A 73 -5.65 7.77 -7.02
CA ILE A 73 -4.72 7.09 -7.94
C ILE A 73 -4.64 5.62 -7.58
N ASP A 74 -4.39 5.32 -6.30
CA ASP A 74 -4.24 3.96 -5.80
C ASP A 74 -4.69 3.90 -4.34
N SER A 75 -5.85 3.29 -4.11
CA SER A 75 -6.41 3.14 -2.76
C SER A 75 -5.66 2.13 -1.89
N ARG A 76 -4.71 1.39 -2.46
CA ARG A 76 -3.90 0.40 -1.74
C ARG A 76 -2.72 1.01 -1.00
N ILE A 77 -2.37 2.27 -1.28
CA ILE A 77 -1.29 2.95 -0.60
C ILE A 77 -1.66 3.14 0.87
N THR A 78 -0.75 2.74 1.76
CA THR A 78 -0.89 2.95 3.19
C THR A 78 -0.11 4.20 3.59
N PHE A 79 -0.78 5.12 4.27
CA PHE A 79 -0.16 6.34 4.77
C PHE A 79 0.14 6.25 6.26
N ILE A 80 1.34 6.65 6.67
CA ILE A 80 1.72 6.93 8.05
C ILE A 80 1.82 8.44 8.17
N LEU A 81 0.96 9.03 8.98
CA LEU A 81 0.88 10.47 9.14
C LEU A 81 1.68 10.90 10.36
N LEU A 82 2.61 11.83 10.15
CA LEU A 82 3.40 12.44 11.23
C LEU A 82 2.87 13.83 11.52
N SER A 83 2.58 14.12 12.78
CA SER A 83 2.07 15.44 13.16
C SER A 83 2.70 15.98 14.43
N GLY A 84 2.74 17.30 14.51
CA GLY A 84 3.13 18.00 15.72
C GLY A 84 1.95 18.27 16.64
N TYR A 85 2.24 18.94 17.74
CA TYR A 85 1.23 19.39 18.69
C TYR A 85 0.22 20.32 18.03
N GLY A 86 -1.05 20.16 18.35
CA GLY A 86 -2.10 21.02 17.84
C GLY A 86 -2.66 20.65 16.46
N GLU A 87 -2.21 19.55 15.88
CA GLU A 87 -2.65 19.10 14.55
C GLU A 87 -3.70 17.98 14.61
N PHE A 88 -4.33 17.80 15.77
CA PHE A 88 -5.31 16.72 16.02
C PHE A 88 -6.49 16.75 15.02
N GLU A 89 -6.99 17.93 14.69
CA GLU A 89 -8.11 18.07 13.74
C GLU A 89 -7.72 17.59 12.34
N TYR A 90 -6.49 17.83 11.92
CA TYR A 90 -5.97 17.32 10.65
C TYR A 90 -5.89 15.80 10.64
N ALA A 91 -5.41 15.21 11.73
CA ALA A 91 -5.36 13.76 11.87
C ALA A 91 -6.76 13.14 11.79
N LYS A 92 -7.74 13.79 12.41
CA LYS A 92 -9.14 13.38 12.39
C LYS A 92 -9.70 13.40 10.96
N GLN A 93 -9.38 14.43 10.19
CA GLN A 93 -9.75 14.51 8.77
C GLN A 93 -9.08 13.41 7.93
N ALA A 94 -7.83 13.09 8.22
CA ALA A 94 -7.11 12.03 7.53
C ALA A 94 -7.79 10.66 7.72
N MET A 95 -8.36 10.40 8.87
CA MET A 95 -9.10 9.17 9.14
C MET A 95 -10.30 8.98 8.19
N LYS A 96 -10.92 10.07 7.73
CA LYS A 96 -12.01 10.03 6.75
C LYS A 96 -11.56 9.49 5.40
N TYR A 97 -10.27 9.59 5.09
CA TYR A 97 -9.66 9.05 3.87
C TYR A 97 -9.02 7.67 4.08
N GLY A 98 -9.29 7.03 5.22
CA GLY A 98 -8.82 5.69 5.50
C GLY A 98 -7.45 5.60 6.15
N VAL A 99 -6.87 6.70 6.59
CA VAL A 99 -5.57 6.68 7.30
C VAL A 99 -5.77 6.10 8.69
N ARG A 100 -5.00 5.07 9.01
CA ARG A 100 -5.07 4.36 10.30
C ARG A 100 -3.83 4.55 11.16
N TYR A 101 -2.75 5.06 10.59
CA TYR A 101 -1.45 5.19 11.26
C TYR A 101 -1.10 6.65 11.44
N TYR A 102 -1.01 7.05 12.67
CA TYR A 102 -0.78 8.43 13.07
C TYR A 102 0.24 8.45 14.21
N LEU A 103 1.34 9.17 14.02
CA LEU A 103 2.41 9.29 15.01
C LEU A 103 2.67 10.76 15.33
N LEU A 104 2.92 11.04 16.61
CA LEU A 104 3.29 12.38 17.06
C LEU A 104 4.78 12.64 16.86
N LYS A 105 5.13 13.85 16.45
CA LYS A 105 6.51 14.33 16.44
C LYS A 105 6.92 14.76 17.86
N PRO A 106 8.16 14.55 18.27
CA PRO A 106 9.23 13.86 17.56
C PRO A 106 8.93 12.37 17.43
N THR A 107 9.24 11.80 16.26
CA THR A 107 8.89 10.42 15.95
C THR A 107 9.71 9.45 16.79
N ASP A 108 9.04 8.61 17.56
CA ASP A 108 9.69 7.51 18.28
C ASP A 108 10.04 6.39 17.30
N LYS A 109 11.30 6.01 17.30
CA LYS A 109 11.82 4.94 16.46
C LYS A 109 11.03 3.64 16.62
N GLN A 110 10.75 3.24 17.86
CA GLN A 110 10.06 1.98 18.12
C GLN A 110 8.60 2.03 17.66
N GLU A 111 7.91 3.15 17.83
CA GLU A 111 6.55 3.32 17.33
C GLU A 111 6.50 3.21 15.81
N LEU A 112 7.45 3.82 15.12
CA LEU A 112 7.52 3.74 13.66
C LEU A 112 7.82 2.31 13.20
N ILE A 113 8.75 1.63 13.85
CA ILE A 113 9.06 0.22 13.56
C ILE A 113 7.81 -0.64 13.74
N ASN A 114 7.08 -0.45 14.83
CA ASN A 114 5.85 -1.21 15.10
C ASN A 114 4.78 -0.97 14.03
N CYS A 115 4.62 0.26 13.58
CA CYS A 115 3.72 0.59 12.46
C CYS A 115 4.13 -0.12 11.19
N LEU A 116 5.41 -0.06 10.84
CA LEU A 116 5.92 -0.69 9.63
C LEU A 116 5.77 -2.21 9.65
N ASP A 117 6.03 -2.84 10.80
CA ASP A 117 5.82 -4.27 10.96
C ASP A 117 4.36 -4.66 10.80
N THR A 118 3.46 -3.89 11.42
CA THR A 118 2.02 -4.13 11.31
C THR A 118 1.53 -3.98 9.87
N ILE A 119 1.97 -2.94 9.18
CA ILE A 119 1.60 -2.69 7.77
C ILE A 119 2.11 -3.84 6.89
N ARG A 120 3.34 -4.26 7.08
CA ARG A 120 3.92 -5.38 6.31
C ARG A 120 3.10 -6.65 6.48
N GLU A 121 2.74 -7.01 7.71
CA GLU A 121 1.93 -8.19 7.98
C GLU A 121 0.53 -8.07 7.37
N GLU A 122 -0.11 -6.92 7.48
CA GLU A 122 -1.43 -6.69 6.88
C GLU A 122 -1.40 -6.81 5.36
N LYS A 123 -0.40 -6.24 4.71
CA LYS A 123 -0.25 -6.33 3.25
C LYS A 123 0.03 -7.75 2.80
N LYS A 124 0.83 -8.49 3.55
CA LYS A 124 1.11 -9.89 3.29
C LYS A 124 -0.15 -10.74 3.39
N GLN A 125 -0.96 -10.54 4.43
CA GLN A 125 -2.23 -11.25 4.61
C GLN A 125 -3.22 -10.93 3.50
N LYS A 126 -3.34 -9.67 3.10
CA LYS A 126 -4.18 -9.27 1.97
C LYS A 126 -3.74 -9.93 0.67
N GLU A 127 -2.45 -10.00 0.41
CA GLU A 127 -1.90 -10.66 -0.78
C GLU A 127 -2.27 -12.14 -0.79
N VAL A 128 -2.09 -12.83 0.33
CA VAL A 128 -2.46 -14.25 0.47
C VAL A 128 -3.97 -14.45 0.27
N GLN A 129 -4.79 -13.58 0.88
CA GLN A 129 -6.24 -13.64 0.74
C GLN A 129 -6.68 -13.41 -0.70
N GLN A 130 -6.12 -12.42 -1.38
CA GLN A 130 -6.43 -12.13 -2.78
C GLN A 130 -6.06 -13.30 -3.69
N LYS A 131 -4.92 -13.94 -3.47
CA LYS A 131 -4.51 -15.14 -4.21
C LYS A 131 -5.46 -16.30 -3.98
N ALA A 132 -5.92 -16.49 -2.73
CA ALA A 132 -6.90 -17.52 -2.39
C ALA A 132 -8.26 -17.23 -3.06
N GLU A 133 -8.72 -16.00 -3.05
CA GLU A 133 -9.95 -15.57 -3.71
C GLU A 133 -9.87 -15.76 -5.23
N GLN A 134 -8.73 -15.40 -5.84
CA GLN A 134 -8.51 -15.63 -7.27
C GLN A 134 -8.53 -17.11 -7.61
N ALA A 135 -7.93 -17.96 -6.77
CA ALA A 135 -7.96 -19.40 -6.96
C ALA A 135 -9.38 -19.95 -6.88
N LEU A 136 -10.19 -19.46 -5.95
CA LEU A 136 -11.60 -19.82 -5.84
C LEU A 136 -12.42 -19.35 -7.06
N LEU A 137 -12.19 -18.12 -7.52
CA LEU A 137 -12.86 -17.59 -8.71
C LEU A 137 -12.49 -18.39 -9.95
N LEU A 138 -11.25 -18.80 -10.10
CA LEU A 138 -10.83 -19.67 -11.20
C LEU A 138 -11.50 -21.04 -11.14
N LYS A 139 -11.71 -21.59 -9.95
CA LYS A 139 -12.48 -22.82 -9.77
C LYS A 139 -13.95 -22.62 -10.13
N ASP A 140 -14.54 -21.50 -9.72
CA ASP A 140 -15.94 -21.18 -10.03
C ASP A 140 -16.15 -20.90 -11.52
N MET A 141 -15.15 -20.37 -12.20
CA MET A 141 -15.18 -20.18 -13.65
C MET A 141 -15.12 -21.50 -14.42
N GLN A 142 -14.59 -22.57 -13.81
CA GLN A 142 -14.74 -23.93 -14.28
C GLN A 142 -16.07 -24.47 -13.74
N SER A 143 -17.16 -24.19 -14.47
CA SER A 143 -18.48 -24.62 -14.03
C SER A 143 -18.56 -26.14 -13.89
N PRO A 144 -19.47 -26.65 -13.06
CA PRO A 144 -19.68 -28.10 -12.97
C PRO A 144 -19.96 -28.75 -14.32
N LEU A 145 -20.60 -28.02 -15.21
CA LEU A 145 -20.84 -28.49 -16.57
C LEU A 145 -19.53 -28.64 -17.37
N GLU A 146 -18.64 -27.67 -17.26
CA GLU A 146 -17.31 -27.73 -17.91
C GLU A 146 -16.46 -28.83 -17.32
N GLN A 147 -16.51 -29.01 -16.01
CA GLN A 147 -15.84 -30.13 -15.34
C GLN A 147 -16.42 -31.48 -15.78
N GLY A 148 -17.72 -31.55 -15.90
CA GLY A 148 -18.39 -32.73 -16.42
C GLY A 148 -18.01 -33.05 -17.86
N LEU A 149 -17.98 -32.02 -18.73
CA LEU A 149 -17.54 -32.14 -20.10
C LEU A 149 -16.07 -32.54 -20.21
N LEU A 150 -15.24 -32.06 -19.28
CA LEU A 150 -13.84 -32.42 -19.19
C LEU A 150 -13.67 -33.90 -18.86
N MET A 151 -14.42 -34.40 -17.88
CA MET A 151 -14.42 -35.81 -17.52
C MET A 151 -14.91 -36.67 -18.66
N GLU A 152 -15.99 -36.25 -19.33
CA GLU A 152 -16.47 -36.89 -20.56
C GLU A 152 -15.42 -36.91 -21.66
N ALA A 153 -14.70 -35.81 -21.85
CA ALA A 153 -13.65 -35.71 -22.83
C ALA A 153 -12.45 -36.62 -22.53
N LEU A 154 -12.17 -36.88 -21.24
CA LEU A 154 -11.16 -37.85 -20.83
C LEU A 154 -11.61 -39.30 -21.15
N ASP A 155 -12.89 -39.57 -21.01
CA ASP A 155 -13.48 -40.86 -21.38
C ASP A 155 -13.70 -41.00 -22.90
N GLN A 156 -13.85 -39.87 -23.60
CA GLN A 156 -14.05 -39.76 -25.04
C GLN A 156 -13.01 -38.81 -25.64
N PRO A 157 -11.83 -39.30 -25.95
CA PRO A 157 -10.71 -38.46 -26.36
C PRO A 157 -10.98 -37.55 -27.59
N ASP A 158 -11.88 -37.96 -28.46
CA ASP A 158 -12.20 -37.17 -29.64
C ASP A 158 -12.90 -35.85 -29.32
N ASN A 159 -13.50 -35.73 -28.15
CA ASN A 159 -14.18 -34.51 -27.69
C ASN A 159 -13.32 -33.66 -26.80
N PHE A 160 -12.19 -34.16 -26.32
CA PHE A 160 -11.33 -33.51 -25.37
C PHE A 160 -10.85 -32.14 -25.82
N PRO A 161 -10.32 -31.93 -27.04
CA PRO A 161 -9.83 -30.63 -27.46
C PRO A 161 -10.89 -29.55 -27.52
N GLN A 162 -12.14 -29.91 -27.69
CA GLN A 162 -13.22 -28.93 -27.77
C GLN A 162 -13.60 -28.35 -26.41
N VAL A 163 -13.46 -29.12 -25.37
CA VAL A 163 -13.80 -28.71 -24.00
C VAL A 163 -12.80 -27.68 -23.48
N PHE A 164 -11.53 -27.84 -23.81
CA PHE A 164 -10.45 -26.95 -23.35
C PHE A 164 -10.27 -25.69 -24.16
N LYS A 165 -10.97 -25.53 -25.25
CA LYS A 165 -10.88 -24.34 -26.11
C LYS A 165 -11.73 -23.17 -25.64
N LYS A 166 -12.38 -23.27 -24.52
CA LYS A 166 -13.20 -22.20 -23.94
C LYS A 166 -12.40 -21.12 -23.27
#